data_1a972a35bae1565c15b8ba621573644c
#
_entry.id   1a972a35bae1565c15b8ba621573644c
#
_cell.length_a   1.000
_cell.length_b   1.000
_cell.length_c   1.000
_cell.angle_alpha   90.00
_cell.angle_beta   90.00
_cell.angle_gamma   90.00
#
_symmetry.space_group_name_H-M   'P 1'
#
loop_
_entity.id
_entity.type
_entity.pdbx_description
1 polymer ?
#
loop_
_entity_poly.entity_id
_entity_poly.type
_entity_poly.pdbx_seq_one_letter_code
_entity_poly.pdbx_strand_id
1 'polypeptide(L)'
;MGARGPRPGTGGRPRKALSDKITEGNPGRRPLTVMEFDNAAELSGADMPLPSEMLSAVQKDGSTLQAAEIYKITWNWLDKRNCAALVSPQLLERYSMAAARWIHCETIITNTGYLAKHPTTGAAIASPYVGMSQNYMNQANRLWNEIFAIVRENSIADYSSGTPQDT
;
A
#
# COMPACT_ATOMS: atom_id res chain seq x y z
N MET A 1 -33.21 23.08 -20.54
CA MET A 1 -32.38 22.79 -19.36
C MET A 1 -31.52 21.58 -19.67
N GLY A 2 -30.21 21.77 -19.88
CA GLY A 2 -29.30 20.68 -20.22
C GLY A 2 -29.03 19.81 -18.99
N ALA A 3 -29.14 18.47 -19.15
CA ALA A 3 -28.77 17.52 -18.13
C ALA A 3 -27.27 17.66 -17.84
N ARG A 4 -26.91 17.88 -16.58
CA ARG A 4 -25.50 17.86 -16.16
C ARG A 4 -24.96 16.45 -16.39
N GLY A 5 -23.89 16.33 -17.16
CA GLY A 5 -23.15 15.10 -17.33
C GLY A 5 -22.66 14.51 -15.98
N PRO A 6 -22.27 13.24 -15.94
CA PRO A 6 -21.81 12.60 -14.71
C PRO A 6 -20.63 13.37 -14.09
N ARG A 7 -20.59 13.43 -12.77
CA ARG A 7 -19.52 14.13 -12.03
C ARG A 7 -18.14 13.54 -12.39
N PRO A 8 -17.09 14.36 -12.52
CA PRO A 8 -15.75 13.86 -12.72
C PRO A 8 -15.39 12.86 -11.60
N GLY A 9 -14.94 11.65 -11.99
CA GLY A 9 -14.57 10.59 -11.06
C GLY A 9 -15.63 9.55 -10.71
N THR A 10 -16.88 9.67 -11.21
CA THR A 10 -17.96 8.73 -10.87
C THR A 10 -18.35 7.75 -11.98
N GLY A 11 -17.64 7.72 -13.08
CA GLY A 11 -18.04 6.84 -14.17
C GLY A 11 -16.90 6.46 -15.09
N GLY A 12 -16.54 5.23 -15.07
CA GLY A 12 -15.66 4.61 -16.03
C GLY A 12 -15.22 3.23 -15.54
N ARG A 13 -15.23 2.27 -16.43
CA ARG A 13 -14.63 0.96 -16.15
C ARG A 13 -13.16 1.16 -15.79
N PRO A 14 -12.64 0.53 -14.71
CA PRO A 14 -11.24 0.59 -14.36
C PRO A 14 -10.36 0.30 -15.57
N ARG A 15 -9.21 0.95 -15.68
CA ARG A 15 -8.27 0.70 -16.77
C ARG A 15 -7.81 -0.75 -16.71
N LYS A 16 -7.86 -1.45 -17.85
CA LYS A 16 -7.31 -2.80 -17.97
C LYS A 16 -5.80 -2.74 -17.80
N ALA A 17 -5.23 -3.80 -17.22
CA ALA A 17 -3.78 -3.98 -17.15
C ALA A 17 -3.15 -3.92 -18.56
N LEU A 18 -1.89 -3.56 -18.62
CA LEU A 18 -1.15 -3.48 -19.88
C LEU A 18 -1.04 -4.88 -20.53
N SER A 19 -0.79 -5.92 -19.73
CA SER A 19 -0.77 -7.32 -20.15
C SER A 19 -2.06 -7.73 -20.84
N ASP A 20 -3.23 -7.41 -20.24
CA ASP A 20 -4.54 -7.73 -20.81
C ASP A 20 -4.75 -7.05 -22.17
N LYS A 21 -4.31 -5.79 -22.29
CA LYS A 21 -4.43 -5.03 -23.54
C LYS A 21 -3.56 -5.60 -24.65
N ILE A 22 -2.35 -6.09 -24.32
CA ILE A 22 -1.44 -6.72 -25.27
C ILE A 22 -2.02 -8.06 -25.72
N THR A 23 -2.51 -8.90 -24.79
CA THR A 23 -3.09 -10.21 -25.06
C THR A 23 -4.37 -10.11 -25.90
N GLU A 24 -5.21 -9.10 -25.67
CA GLU A 24 -6.44 -8.84 -26.45
C GLU A 24 -6.17 -8.19 -27.81
N GLY A 25 -4.90 -7.93 -28.19
CA GLY A 25 -4.53 -7.31 -29.46
C GLY A 25 -4.91 -5.85 -29.59
N ASN A 26 -5.16 -5.16 -28.47
CA ASN A 26 -5.49 -3.72 -28.43
C ASN A 26 -6.63 -3.33 -29.41
N PRO A 27 -7.83 -3.86 -29.27
CA PRO A 27 -8.93 -3.63 -30.22
C PRO A 27 -9.31 -2.16 -30.40
N GLY A 28 -8.99 -1.31 -29.41
CA GLY A 28 -9.21 0.14 -29.46
C GLY A 28 -8.13 0.92 -30.21
N ARG A 29 -7.07 0.29 -30.70
CA ARG A 29 -5.92 0.90 -31.40
C ARG A 29 -5.35 2.16 -30.75
N ARG A 30 -5.51 2.30 -29.43
CA ARG A 30 -4.90 3.39 -28.68
C ARG A 30 -3.42 3.10 -28.49
N PRO A 31 -2.53 4.11 -28.60
CA PRO A 31 -1.12 3.88 -28.33
C PRO A 31 -0.97 3.28 -26.93
N LEU A 32 -0.36 2.09 -26.87
CA LEU A 32 0.03 1.47 -25.64
C LEU A 32 1.39 2.09 -25.30
N THR A 33 1.44 2.91 -24.26
CA THR A 33 2.70 3.44 -23.74
C THR A 33 3.36 2.30 -22.96
N VAL A 34 4.16 1.50 -23.68
CA VAL A 34 5.12 0.62 -23.02
C VAL A 34 6.25 1.53 -22.58
N MET A 35 6.43 1.73 -21.29
CA MET A 35 7.67 2.30 -20.80
C MET A 35 8.75 1.23 -20.97
N GLU A 36 9.54 1.34 -22.03
CA GLU A 36 10.80 0.63 -22.15
C GLU A 36 11.75 1.36 -21.22
N PHE A 37 12.02 0.78 -20.06
CA PHE A 37 13.13 1.24 -19.24
C PHE A 37 14.40 0.77 -19.93
N ASP A 38 15.26 1.69 -20.29
CA ASP A 38 16.62 1.39 -20.70
C ASP A 38 17.22 0.42 -19.68
N ASN A 39 17.82 -0.63 -20.20
CA ASN A 39 18.33 -1.81 -19.50
C ASN A 39 18.45 -1.67 -17.98
N ALA A 40 17.77 -2.55 -17.25
CA ALA A 40 17.80 -2.64 -15.78
C ALA A 40 19.22 -2.63 -15.15
N ALA A 41 20.26 -2.79 -15.94
CA ALA A 41 21.65 -2.68 -15.54
C ALA A 41 22.07 -1.24 -15.15
N GLU A 42 21.41 -0.20 -15.69
CA GLU A 42 21.71 1.19 -15.31
C GLU A 42 20.91 1.67 -14.10
N LEU A 43 19.79 0.99 -13.79
CA LEU A 43 18.97 1.24 -12.60
C LEU A 43 19.40 0.45 -11.36
N SER A 44 20.34 -0.47 -11.51
CA SER A 44 20.90 -1.24 -10.38
C SER A 44 21.77 -0.43 -9.41
N GLY A 45 21.74 0.90 -9.52
CA GLY A 45 22.34 1.86 -8.61
C GLY A 45 21.36 2.83 -7.98
N ALA A 46 20.06 2.66 -8.17
CA ALA A 46 19.07 3.44 -7.43
C ALA A 46 19.02 2.92 -6.00
N ASP A 47 19.88 3.47 -5.16
CA ASP A 47 19.84 3.21 -3.73
C ASP A 47 18.43 3.49 -3.19
N MET A 48 17.98 2.61 -2.31
CA MET A 48 16.70 2.78 -1.62
C MET A 48 16.68 4.17 -0.96
N PRO A 49 15.68 5.03 -1.26
CA PRO A 49 15.55 6.30 -0.59
C PRO A 49 15.51 6.11 0.93
N LEU A 50 16.25 6.94 1.65
CA LEU A 50 16.22 6.89 3.10
C LEU A 50 14.81 7.17 3.61
N PRO A 51 14.21 6.27 4.39
CA PRO A 51 12.89 6.50 4.96
C PRO A 51 12.95 7.66 5.97
N SER A 52 11.86 8.40 6.08
CA SER A 52 11.74 9.48 7.07
C SER A 52 11.97 8.97 8.48
N GLU A 53 12.55 9.79 9.35
CA GLU A 53 12.83 9.47 10.77
C GLU A 53 11.58 9.02 11.53
N MET A 54 10.40 9.46 11.12
CA MET A 54 9.13 9.07 11.75
C MET A 54 8.84 7.56 11.68
N LEU A 55 9.41 6.83 10.70
CA LEU A 55 9.21 5.38 10.57
C LEU A 55 9.98 4.60 11.63
N SER A 56 11.04 5.17 12.17
CA SER A 56 11.89 4.60 13.22
C SER A 56 11.71 5.28 14.58
N ALA A 57 10.79 6.25 14.69
CA ALA A 57 10.59 7.01 15.90
C ALA A 57 10.16 6.14 17.08
N VAL A 58 10.77 6.39 18.24
CA VAL A 58 10.42 5.72 19.50
C VAL A 58 9.05 6.20 19.97
N GLN A 59 8.18 5.25 20.30
CA GLN A 59 6.85 5.54 20.82
C GLN A 59 6.92 5.94 22.31
N LYS A 60 5.81 6.46 22.85
CA LYS A 60 5.73 6.91 24.23
C LYS A 60 6.06 5.81 25.26
N ASP A 61 5.80 4.56 24.93
CA ASP A 61 6.08 3.37 25.76
C ASP A 61 7.51 2.84 25.61
N GLY A 62 8.36 3.51 24.82
CA GLY A 62 9.74 3.11 24.53
C GLY A 62 9.88 2.08 23.42
N SER A 63 8.78 1.58 22.86
CA SER A 63 8.80 0.66 21.72
C SER A 63 9.05 1.39 20.40
N THR A 64 9.44 0.66 19.37
CA THR A 64 9.51 1.16 17.99
C THR A 64 8.46 0.44 17.14
N LEU A 65 7.80 1.19 16.28
CA LEU A 65 6.97 0.59 15.23
C LEU A 65 7.90 -0.03 14.18
N GLN A 66 7.54 -1.20 13.65
CA GLN A 66 8.34 -1.86 12.60
C GLN A 66 8.12 -1.23 11.21
N ALA A 67 7.79 0.06 11.15
CA ALA A 67 7.44 0.72 9.90
C ALA A 67 8.63 0.84 8.94
N ALA A 68 9.84 1.07 9.46
CA ALA A 68 11.06 1.13 8.65
C ALA A 68 11.40 -0.24 8.04
N GLU A 69 11.12 -1.33 8.74
CA GLU A 69 11.33 -2.68 8.22
C GLU A 69 10.33 -3.01 7.11
N ILE A 70 9.05 -2.70 7.32
CA ILE A 70 8.00 -2.86 6.29
C ILE A 70 8.36 -2.05 5.04
N TYR A 71 8.87 -0.82 5.21
CA TYR A 71 9.35 0.01 4.10
C TYR A 71 10.42 -0.70 3.28
N LYS A 72 11.46 -1.23 3.94
CA LYS A 72 12.56 -1.95 3.28
C LYS A 72 12.07 -3.20 2.55
N ILE A 73 11.23 -4.02 3.20
CA ILE A 73 10.66 -5.23 2.60
C ILE A 73 9.87 -4.87 1.34
N THR A 74 9.02 -3.86 1.43
CA THR A 74 8.18 -3.44 0.31
C THR A 74 8.99 -2.83 -0.82
N TRP A 75 10.02 -2.02 -0.49
CA TRP A 75 10.95 -1.50 -1.49
C TRP A 75 11.65 -2.63 -2.23
N ASN A 76 12.23 -3.59 -1.51
CA ASN A 76 12.91 -4.74 -2.11
C ASN A 76 11.98 -5.58 -3.00
N TRP A 77 10.69 -5.69 -2.61
CA TRP A 77 9.69 -6.37 -3.41
C TRP A 77 9.40 -5.64 -4.73
N LEU A 78 9.36 -4.31 -4.70
CA LEU A 78 9.20 -3.45 -5.87
C LEU A 78 10.46 -3.47 -6.77
N ASP A 79 11.64 -3.41 -6.16
CA ASP A 79 12.92 -3.42 -6.85
C ASP A 79 13.12 -4.70 -7.66
N LYS A 80 12.86 -5.86 -7.07
CA LYS A 80 12.87 -7.15 -7.78
C LYS A 80 11.95 -7.21 -9.01
N ARG A 81 11.01 -6.27 -9.12
CA ARG A 81 10.04 -6.15 -10.22
C ARG A 81 10.32 -4.95 -11.13
N ASN A 82 11.42 -4.28 -10.92
CA ASN A 82 11.82 -3.05 -11.61
C ASN A 82 10.74 -1.94 -11.52
N CYS A 83 9.97 -1.93 -10.45
CA CYS A 83 8.89 -0.96 -10.22
C CYS A 83 9.20 0.04 -9.10
N ALA A 84 10.35 -0.08 -8.41
CA ALA A 84 10.69 0.76 -7.28
C ALA A 84 10.72 2.26 -7.64
N ALA A 85 11.28 2.62 -8.80
CA ALA A 85 11.35 3.99 -9.28
C ALA A 85 9.98 4.61 -9.65
N LEU A 86 8.94 3.78 -9.83
CA LEU A 86 7.60 4.23 -10.22
C LEU A 86 6.73 4.58 -9.01
N VAL A 87 7.11 4.10 -7.83
CA VAL A 87 6.34 4.32 -6.59
C VAL A 87 6.98 5.46 -5.81
N SER A 88 6.18 6.47 -5.50
CA SER A 88 6.64 7.58 -4.67
C SER A 88 7.09 7.09 -3.29
N PRO A 89 8.28 7.49 -2.80
CA PRO A 89 8.74 7.16 -1.45
C PRO A 89 7.72 7.52 -0.36
N GLN A 90 7.02 8.63 -0.51
CA GLN A 90 5.98 9.08 0.42
C GLN A 90 4.75 8.16 0.43
N LEU A 91 4.39 7.55 -0.70
CA LEU A 91 3.30 6.56 -0.76
C LEU A 91 3.71 5.31 0.01
N LEU A 92 4.96 4.87 -0.17
CA LEU A 92 5.53 3.73 0.51
C LEU A 92 5.63 3.95 2.02
N GLU A 93 6.07 5.15 2.46
CA GLU A 93 6.11 5.53 3.87
C GLU A 93 4.72 5.51 4.53
N ARG A 94 3.70 6.04 3.84
CA ARG A 94 2.32 6.01 4.35
C ARG A 94 1.80 4.59 4.49
N TYR A 95 2.06 3.74 3.51
CA TYR A 95 1.71 2.32 3.58
C TYR A 95 2.39 1.64 4.76
N SER A 96 3.70 1.80 4.87
CA SER A 96 4.51 1.19 5.93
C SER A 96 4.07 1.60 7.33
N MET A 97 3.75 2.89 7.50
CA MET A 97 3.25 3.41 8.77
C MET A 97 1.84 2.87 9.10
N ALA A 98 0.94 2.82 8.11
CA ALA A 98 -0.40 2.28 8.32
C ALA A 98 -0.37 0.80 8.69
N ALA A 99 0.43 0.00 7.99
CA ALA A 99 0.63 -1.42 8.26
C ALA A 99 1.26 -1.66 9.65
N ALA A 100 2.29 -0.90 10.01
CA ALA A 100 2.93 -1.01 11.32
C ALA A 100 1.97 -0.66 12.46
N ARG A 101 1.16 0.36 12.32
CA ARG A 101 0.15 0.74 13.33
C ARG A 101 -0.95 -0.29 13.44
N TRP A 102 -1.39 -0.87 12.32
CA TRP A 102 -2.32 -1.98 12.35
C TRP A 102 -1.75 -3.16 13.16
N ILE A 103 -0.54 -3.63 12.85
CA ILE A 103 0.14 -4.71 13.56
C ILE A 103 0.27 -4.40 15.06
N HIS A 104 0.65 -3.16 15.40
CA HIS A 104 0.75 -2.73 16.79
C HIS A 104 -0.60 -2.80 17.52
N CYS A 105 -1.68 -2.34 16.91
CA CYS A 105 -3.03 -2.43 17.49
C CYS A 105 -3.44 -3.89 17.70
N GLU A 106 -3.20 -4.78 16.73
CA GLU A 106 -3.48 -6.21 16.86
C GLU A 106 -2.67 -6.86 17.99
N THR A 107 -1.41 -6.47 18.14
CA THR A 107 -0.57 -6.94 19.26
C THR A 107 -1.16 -6.53 20.60
N ILE A 108 -1.62 -5.27 20.74
CA ILE A 108 -2.27 -4.80 21.96
C ILE A 108 -3.57 -5.55 22.21
N ILE A 109 -4.42 -5.73 21.20
CA ILE A 109 -5.68 -6.49 21.31
C ILE A 109 -5.41 -7.93 21.74
N THR A 110 -4.39 -8.57 21.18
CA THR A 110 -4.00 -9.95 21.56
C THR A 110 -3.62 -10.02 23.05
N ASN A 111 -2.93 -9.02 23.56
CA ASN A 111 -2.47 -8.98 24.95
C ASN A 111 -3.55 -8.53 25.93
N THR A 112 -4.47 -7.65 25.53
CA THR A 112 -5.44 -7.01 26.44
C THR A 112 -6.88 -7.48 26.22
N GLY A 113 -7.17 -8.12 25.09
CA GLY A 113 -8.51 -8.59 24.69
C GLY A 113 -9.34 -7.52 23.99
N TYR A 114 -10.50 -7.95 23.48
CA TYR A 114 -11.45 -7.09 22.74
C TYR A 114 -12.26 -6.15 23.62
N LEU A 115 -12.33 -6.43 24.92
CA LEU A 115 -13.10 -5.66 25.88
C LEU A 115 -12.18 -4.88 26.82
N ALA A 116 -12.54 -3.64 27.06
CA ALA A 116 -11.95 -2.76 28.04
C ALA A 116 -12.98 -2.41 29.11
N LYS A 117 -12.50 -1.87 30.26
CA LYS A 117 -13.40 -1.33 31.29
C LYS A 117 -13.55 0.16 31.11
N HIS A 118 -14.79 0.64 31.14
CA HIS A 118 -15.04 2.07 31.12
C HIS A 118 -14.44 2.72 32.37
N PRO A 119 -13.66 3.80 32.25
CA PRO A 119 -12.89 4.36 33.37
C PRO A 119 -13.74 4.87 34.52
N THR A 120 -14.98 5.31 34.25
CA THR A 120 -15.87 5.89 35.27
C THR A 120 -16.90 4.87 35.78
N THR A 121 -17.49 4.06 34.91
CA THR A 121 -18.60 3.16 35.27
C THR A 121 -18.16 1.74 35.53
N GLY A 122 -16.94 1.35 35.12
CA GLY A 122 -16.45 -0.02 35.18
C GLY A 122 -17.13 -1.00 34.23
N ALA A 123 -18.12 -0.55 33.46
CA ALA A 123 -18.84 -1.40 32.50
C ALA A 123 -17.90 -1.88 31.39
N ALA A 124 -18.18 -3.09 30.87
CA ALA A 124 -17.44 -3.60 29.73
C ALA A 124 -17.78 -2.80 28.46
N ILE A 125 -16.76 -2.31 27.78
CA ILE A 125 -16.85 -1.59 26.51
C ILE A 125 -15.93 -2.23 25.50
N ALA A 126 -16.16 -2.00 24.21
CA ALA A 126 -15.22 -2.40 23.19
C ALA A 126 -13.89 -1.68 23.40
N SER A 127 -12.76 -2.41 23.26
CA SER A 127 -11.45 -1.80 23.30
C SER A 127 -11.31 -0.77 22.18
N PRO A 128 -10.82 0.45 22.46
CA PRO A 128 -10.62 1.48 21.43
C PRO A 128 -9.64 1.02 20.35
N TYR A 129 -8.75 0.09 20.65
CA TYR A 129 -7.79 -0.46 19.70
C TYR A 129 -8.45 -1.25 18.58
N VAL A 130 -9.64 -1.83 18.81
CA VAL A 130 -10.40 -2.56 17.76
C VAL A 130 -10.78 -1.63 16.62
N GLY A 131 -11.35 -0.47 16.92
CA GLY A 131 -11.69 0.52 15.91
C GLY A 131 -10.45 1.12 15.21
N MET A 132 -9.38 1.36 15.98
CA MET A 132 -8.11 1.85 15.42
C MET A 132 -7.48 0.83 14.48
N SER A 133 -7.47 -0.45 14.85
CA SER A 133 -6.96 -1.53 14.02
C SER A 133 -7.69 -1.59 12.68
N GLN A 134 -9.02 -1.62 12.70
CA GLN A 134 -9.84 -1.63 11.48
C GLN A 134 -9.55 -0.43 10.57
N ASN A 135 -9.38 0.76 11.15
CA ASN A 135 -9.08 1.96 10.39
C ASN A 135 -7.69 1.88 9.72
N TYR A 136 -6.67 1.43 10.46
CA TYR A 136 -5.32 1.30 9.90
C TYR A 136 -5.22 0.17 8.88
N MET A 137 -5.92 -0.95 9.10
CA MET A 137 -6.01 -2.03 8.12
C MET A 137 -6.64 -1.54 6.81
N ASN A 138 -7.75 -0.82 6.87
CA ASN A 138 -8.41 -0.27 5.68
C ASN A 138 -7.52 0.75 4.96
N GLN A 139 -6.80 1.58 5.71
CA GLN A 139 -5.84 2.53 5.15
C GLN A 139 -4.67 1.82 4.48
N ALA A 140 -4.10 0.80 5.13
CA ALA A 140 -3.02 0.00 4.56
C ALA A 140 -3.46 -0.71 3.27
N ASN A 141 -4.64 -1.34 3.26
CA ASN A 141 -5.19 -2.01 2.09
C ASN A 141 -5.42 -1.04 0.92
N ARG A 142 -5.92 0.16 1.21
CA ARG A 142 -6.11 1.18 0.18
C ARG A 142 -4.79 1.61 -0.44
N LEU A 143 -3.79 1.93 0.39
CA LEU A 143 -2.46 2.35 -0.07
C LEU A 143 -1.74 1.21 -0.81
N TRP A 144 -1.90 -0.04 -0.34
CA TRP A 144 -1.39 -1.20 -1.06
C TRP A 144 -2.00 -1.35 -2.44
N ASN A 145 -3.31 -1.16 -2.56
CA ASN A 145 -3.97 -1.21 -3.87
C ASN A 145 -3.48 -0.11 -4.82
N GLU A 146 -3.14 1.08 -4.30
CA GLU A 146 -2.53 2.15 -5.09
C GLU A 146 -1.12 1.73 -5.59
N ILE A 147 -0.29 1.17 -4.71
CA ILE A 147 1.05 0.65 -5.05
C ILE A 147 0.91 -0.49 -6.08
N PHE A 148 0.03 -1.45 -5.80
CA PHE A 148 -0.15 -2.62 -6.67
C PHE A 148 -0.72 -2.26 -8.04
N ALA A 149 -1.57 -1.23 -8.12
CA ALA A 149 -2.08 -0.73 -9.39
C ALA A 149 -0.95 -0.19 -10.29
N ILE A 150 0.03 0.53 -9.70
CA ILE A 150 1.22 1.00 -10.42
C ILE A 150 2.03 -0.18 -10.97
N VAL A 151 2.28 -1.19 -10.13
CA VAL A 151 3.01 -2.40 -10.55
C VAL A 151 2.27 -3.12 -11.68
N ARG A 152 0.96 -3.33 -11.52
CA ARG A 152 0.13 -4.01 -12.50
C ARG A 152 0.04 -3.26 -13.84
N GLU A 153 -0.01 -1.93 -13.82
CA GLU A 153 -0.06 -1.12 -15.04
C GLU A 153 1.27 -1.14 -15.81
N ASN A 154 2.38 -1.36 -15.13
CA ASN A 154 3.73 -1.27 -15.70
C ASN A 154 4.41 -2.64 -15.85
N SER A 155 3.79 -3.71 -15.38
CA SER A 155 4.30 -5.08 -15.53
C SER A 155 3.67 -5.77 -16.72
N ILE A 156 4.50 -6.54 -17.46
CA ILE A 156 4.05 -7.41 -18.56
C ILE A 156 3.60 -8.77 -18.00
N ALA A 157 4.08 -9.16 -16.83
CA ALA A 157 3.72 -10.42 -16.18
C ALA A 157 2.42 -10.27 -15.37
N ASP A 158 1.58 -11.32 -15.40
CA ASP A 158 0.44 -11.43 -14.47
C ASP A 158 0.96 -11.71 -13.08
N TYR A 159 0.91 -10.69 -12.21
CA TYR A 159 1.16 -10.87 -10.79
C TYR A 159 -0.16 -11.11 -10.06
N SER A 160 -0.21 -12.18 -9.28
CA SER A 160 -1.28 -12.35 -8.29
C SER A 160 -1.22 -11.19 -7.28
N SER A 161 -2.35 -10.84 -6.71
CA SER A 161 -2.51 -9.72 -5.76
C SER A 161 -1.86 -9.98 -4.37
N GLY A 162 -0.88 -10.87 -4.29
CA GLY A 162 -0.17 -11.21 -3.06
C GLY A 162 0.55 -10.01 -2.44
N THR A 163 0.65 -10.01 -1.12
CA THR A 163 1.43 -9.02 -0.37
C THR A 163 2.91 -9.38 -0.36
N PRO A 164 3.83 -8.44 -0.05
CA PRO A 164 5.26 -8.74 0.06
C PRO A 164 5.61 -9.84 1.07
N GLN A 165 4.72 -10.12 2.01
CA GLN A 165 4.88 -11.16 3.03
C GLN A 165 4.56 -12.57 2.51
N ASP A 166 3.92 -12.70 1.34
CA ASP A 166 3.52 -13.97 0.74
C ASP A 166 4.63 -14.59 -0.14
N THR A 167 5.80 -13.97 -0.21
CA THR A 167 6.99 -14.41 -0.95
C THR A 167 8.16 -14.66 -0.03
#